data_9fe5b26ad0bf4ee58bb9bb840b0e4232
#
_entry.id   9fe5b26ad0bf4ee58bb9bb840b0e4232
#
_cell.length_a   1.000
_cell.length_b   1.000
_cell.length_c   1.000
_cell.angle_alpha   90.00
_cell.angle_beta   90.00
_cell.angle_gamma   90.00
#
_symmetry.space_group_name_H-M   'P 1'
#
loop_
_entity.id
_entity.type
_entity.pdbx_description
1 polymer ?
#
loop_
_entity_poly.entity_id
_entity_poly.type
_entity_poly.pdbx_seq_one_letter_code
_entity_poly.pdbx_strand_id
1 'polypeptide(L)'
;GFTAVAIDISDRLGGALLPFALFVVGLSFILLMIVFRSIAVPLTAALGYLLSVAAAFGAVALVFEFGVGADLLHVTKVGPVISFMPIVLMGVLFGLAMDYQVFLVTRMREDFVHASRARGGRADRHTAIAAVRSGFTATARVVVAAALIMFAVFAAFVPEGDSSLKPIALGLAVGIAIDAFLVRMTLIPALMTLLGAKAWWIPQWLDRLLPHFDIEGDAVRREVALADWPEPHTTAAIVGDEVAVSIDGGRELGEMPLFAGASFRIQPGGTLLVSSSDDRAGRAFVMMAAGRLAPDEGTLKIDGHLVPGRAAWVRRHVGLALLAGADDPLSELRYALSGKARIVAIDGLDQLGGP
;
A
#
# COMPACT_ATOMS: atom_id res chain seq x y z
N GLY A 1 -39.12 -21.16 28.83
CA GLY A 1 -39.48 -19.82 29.27
C GLY A 1 -38.45 -18.79 28.78
N PHE A 2 -38.72 -17.51 28.99
CA PHE A 2 -37.85 -16.39 28.54
C PHE A 2 -36.38 -16.54 29.00
N THR A 3 -36.19 -17.01 30.23
CA THR A 3 -34.84 -17.28 30.80
C THR A 3 -34.07 -18.34 29.99
N ALA A 4 -34.73 -19.41 29.56
CA ALA A 4 -34.10 -20.47 28.79
C ALA A 4 -33.65 -19.95 27.38
N VAL A 5 -34.47 -19.08 26.77
CA VAL A 5 -34.13 -18.43 25.51
C VAL A 5 -32.93 -17.48 25.68
N ALA A 6 -32.88 -16.73 26.78
CA ALA A 6 -31.76 -15.85 27.09
C ALA A 6 -30.44 -16.63 27.29
N ILE A 7 -30.49 -17.77 27.96
CA ILE A 7 -29.34 -18.67 28.15
C ILE A 7 -28.87 -19.23 26.81
N ASP A 8 -29.78 -19.75 25.98
CA ASP A 8 -29.43 -20.30 24.66
C ASP A 8 -28.79 -19.23 23.73
N ILE A 9 -29.32 -18.01 23.77
CA ILE A 9 -28.73 -16.88 23.04
C ILE A 9 -27.31 -16.56 23.56
N SER A 10 -27.12 -16.53 24.89
CA SER A 10 -25.82 -16.27 25.50
C SER A 10 -24.78 -17.32 25.12
N ASP A 11 -25.15 -18.60 25.14
CA ASP A 11 -24.28 -19.71 24.79
C ASP A 11 -23.90 -19.66 23.30
N ARG A 12 -24.86 -19.37 22.43
CA ARG A 12 -24.60 -19.20 20.97
C ARG A 12 -23.67 -18.01 20.69
N LEU A 13 -23.90 -16.88 21.34
CA LEU A 13 -23.07 -15.70 21.20
C LEU A 13 -21.66 -15.94 21.74
N GLY A 14 -21.55 -16.60 22.91
CA GLY A 14 -20.28 -17.01 23.48
C GLY A 14 -19.48 -17.92 22.54
N GLY A 15 -20.16 -18.94 21.96
CA GLY A 15 -19.56 -19.82 20.95
C GLY A 15 -19.15 -19.13 19.65
N ALA A 16 -19.77 -18.00 19.30
CA ALA A 16 -19.45 -17.23 18.09
C ALA A 16 -18.24 -16.30 18.26
N LEU A 17 -17.80 -15.99 19.48
CA LEU A 17 -16.72 -15.03 19.74
C LEU A 17 -15.39 -15.43 19.08
N LEU A 18 -14.97 -16.67 19.27
CA LEU A 18 -13.70 -17.14 18.72
C LEU A 18 -13.71 -17.22 17.18
N PRO A 19 -14.72 -17.80 16.52
CA PRO A 19 -14.85 -17.74 15.07
C PRO A 19 -14.89 -16.30 14.54
N PHE A 20 -15.61 -15.41 15.18
CA PHE A 20 -15.66 -14.00 14.80
C PHE A 20 -14.29 -13.32 14.92
N ALA A 21 -13.59 -13.51 16.04
CA ALA A 21 -12.26 -12.97 16.25
C ALA A 21 -11.28 -13.47 15.18
N LEU A 22 -11.28 -14.77 14.89
CA LEU A 22 -10.41 -15.36 13.87
C LEU A 22 -10.72 -14.83 12.47
N PHE A 23 -12.00 -14.70 12.14
CA PHE A 23 -12.43 -14.14 10.86
C PHE A 23 -11.98 -12.69 10.70
N VAL A 24 -12.24 -11.86 11.70
CA VAL A 24 -11.91 -10.42 11.67
C VAL A 24 -10.40 -10.20 11.60
N VAL A 25 -9.64 -10.86 12.46
CA VAL A 25 -8.16 -10.75 12.47
C VAL A 25 -7.57 -11.35 11.20
N GLY A 26 -8.06 -12.49 10.74
CA GLY A 26 -7.59 -13.14 9.51
C GLY A 26 -7.85 -12.31 8.26
N LEU A 27 -9.06 -11.76 8.13
CA LEU A 27 -9.41 -10.87 7.01
C LEU A 27 -8.53 -9.62 7.01
N SER A 28 -8.35 -8.98 8.18
CA SER A 28 -7.46 -7.84 8.33
C SER A 28 -6.03 -8.17 7.97
N PHE A 29 -5.52 -9.31 8.44
CA PHE A 29 -4.17 -9.76 8.14
C PHE A 29 -3.96 -9.88 6.63
N ILE A 30 -4.90 -10.52 5.92
CA ILE A 30 -4.84 -10.68 4.46
C ILE A 30 -4.90 -9.32 3.76
N LEU A 31 -5.86 -8.46 4.12
CA LEU A 31 -6.02 -7.14 3.51
C LEU A 31 -4.78 -6.26 3.70
N LEU A 32 -4.27 -6.15 4.94
CA LEU A 32 -3.07 -5.36 5.23
C LEU A 32 -1.82 -5.94 4.56
N MET A 33 -1.72 -7.28 4.44
CA MET A 33 -0.62 -7.92 3.74
C MET A 33 -0.64 -7.58 2.25
N ILE A 34 -1.79 -7.58 1.61
CA ILE A 34 -1.97 -7.19 0.21
C ILE A 34 -1.61 -5.70 0.03
N VAL A 35 -2.15 -4.83 0.89
CA VAL A 35 -1.96 -3.37 0.82
C VAL A 35 -0.50 -2.99 1.03
N PHE A 36 0.12 -3.48 2.08
CA PHE A 36 1.47 -3.06 2.47
C PHE A 36 2.58 -3.95 1.95
N ARG A 37 2.26 -5.08 1.31
CA ARG A 37 3.24 -6.07 0.82
C ARG A 37 4.30 -6.38 1.90
N SER A 38 3.83 -6.66 3.10
CA SER A 38 4.62 -6.92 4.30
C SER A 38 3.91 -7.92 5.19
N ILE A 39 4.64 -8.77 5.89
CA ILE A 39 4.09 -9.66 6.92
C ILE A 39 4.14 -8.98 8.30
N ALA A 40 5.15 -8.15 8.54
CA ALA A 40 5.34 -7.51 9.83
C ALA A 40 4.22 -6.51 10.17
N VAL A 41 3.75 -5.74 9.19
CA VAL A 41 2.69 -4.74 9.39
C VAL A 41 1.38 -5.39 9.85
N PRO A 42 0.79 -6.39 9.16
CA PRO A 42 -0.44 -7.01 9.64
C PRO A 42 -0.25 -7.75 10.97
N LEU A 43 0.93 -8.33 11.22
CA LEU A 43 1.21 -8.99 12.50
C LEU A 43 1.22 -7.99 13.67
N THR A 44 1.88 -6.85 13.51
CA THR A 44 1.90 -5.80 14.54
C THR A 44 0.51 -5.18 14.75
N ALA A 45 -0.28 -5.02 13.69
CA ALA A 45 -1.66 -4.55 13.76
C ALA A 45 -2.57 -5.53 14.52
N ALA A 46 -2.48 -6.82 14.20
CA ALA A 46 -3.26 -7.87 14.87
C ALA A 46 -2.93 -7.96 16.37
N LEU A 47 -1.64 -7.94 16.72
CA LEU A 47 -1.21 -7.94 18.13
C LEU A 47 -1.68 -6.69 18.87
N GLY A 48 -1.58 -5.52 18.25
CA GLY A 48 -2.07 -4.27 18.82
C GLY A 48 -3.59 -4.29 19.06
N TYR A 49 -4.36 -4.76 18.09
CA TYR A 49 -5.81 -4.93 18.23
C TYR A 49 -6.17 -5.88 19.36
N LEU A 50 -5.54 -7.06 19.44
CA LEU A 50 -5.79 -8.03 20.51
C LEU A 50 -5.46 -7.45 21.88
N LEU A 51 -4.40 -6.65 22.00
CA LEU A 51 -4.05 -5.96 23.23
C LEU A 51 -5.13 -4.95 23.64
N SER A 52 -5.63 -4.17 22.70
CA SER A 52 -6.70 -3.18 22.94
C SER A 52 -8.01 -3.84 23.36
N VAL A 53 -8.38 -4.96 22.72
CA VAL A 53 -9.56 -5.75 23.07
C VAL A 53 -9.39 -6.38 24.45
N ALA A 54 -8.23 -6.96 24.75
CA ALA A 54 -7.97 -7.54 26.08
C ALA A 54 -8.03 -6.49 27.19
N ALA A 55 -7.50 -5.29 26.95
CA ALA A 55 -7.58 -4.17 27.88
C ALA A 55 -9.02 -3.69 28.08
N ALA A 56 -9.80 -3.60 27.01
CA ALA A 56 -11.22 -3.23 27.06
C ALA A 56 -12.04 -4.24 27.89
N PHE A 57 -11.88 -5.53 27.61
CA PHE A 57 -12.57 -6.59 28.38
C PHE A 57 -12.08 -6.63 29.83
N GLY A 58 -10.78 -6.48 30.06
CA GLY A 58 -10.22 -6.41 31.41
C GLY A 58 -10.79 -5.26 32.22
N ALA A 59 -10.91 -4.07 31.64
CA ALA A 59 -11.51 -2.91 32.30
C ALA A 59 -13.01 -3.13 32.60
N VAL A 60 -13.77 -3.71 31.68
CA VAL A 60 -15.17 -4.03 31.89
C VAL A 60 -15.32 -5.07 33.03
N ALA A 61 -14.52 -6.13 33.01
CA ALA A 61 -14.54 -7.13 34.07
C ALA A 61 -14.17 -6.54 35.43
N LEU A 62 -13.12 -5.73 35.50
CA LEU A 62 -12.69 -5.08 36.76
C LEU A 62 -13.80 -4.24 37.38
N VAL A 63 -14.55 -3.49 36.60
CA VAL A 63 -15.59 -2.58 37.09
C VAL A 63 -16.89 -3.30 37.32
N PHE A 64 -17.38 -4.11 36.38
CA PHE A 64 -18.72 -4.66 36.41
C PHE A 64 -18.81 -6.05 37.05
N GLU A 65 -17.74 -6.85 37.08
CA GLU A 65 -17.70 -8.13 37.74
C GLU A 65 -17.08 -8.04 39.14
N PHE A 66 -15.93 -7.34 39.25
CA PHE A 66 -15.20 -7.22 40.52
C PHE A 66 -15.54 -5.95 41.31
N GLY A 67 -16.31 -5.01 40.75
CA GLY A 67 -16.75 -3.79 41.43
C GLY A 67 -15.66 -2.73 41.67
N VAL A 68 -14.48 -2.88 41.08
CA VAL A 68 -13.37 -1.94 41.26
C VAL A 68 -13.70 -0.59 40.62
N GLY A 69 -13.86 0.46 41.40
CA GLY A 69 -14.24 1.78 40.94
C GLY A 69 -15.70 1.94 40.54
N ALA A 70 -16.58 0.99 40.89
CA ALA A 70 -18.00 1.03 40.57
C ALA A 70 -18.70 2.28 41.14
N ASP A 71 -18.34 2.69 42.34
CA ASP A 71 -18.88 3.90 43.00
C ASP A 71 -18.52 5.18 42.21
N LEU A 72 -17.31 5.27 41.73
CA LEU A 72 -16.83 6.42 40.94
C LEU A 72 -17.57 6.57 39.62
N LEU A 73 -17.95 5.43 39.03
CA LEU A 73 -18.65 5.38 37.73
C LEU A 73 -20.19 5.29 37.88
N HIS A 74 -20.69 5.46 39.12
CA HIS A 74 -22.12 5.37 39.44
C HIS A 74 -22.76 4.04 38.95
N VAL A 75 -22.03 2.94 39.08
CA VAL A 75 -22.53 1.60 38.76
C VAL A 75 -23.34 1.08 39.93
N THR A 76 -24.66 1.08 39.80
CA THR A 76 -25.59 0.68 40.87
C THR A 76 -25.70 -0.83 41.05
N LYS A 77 -25.29 -1.61 40.05
CA LYS A 77 -25.42 -3.06 40.04
C LYS A 77 -24.17 -3.72 39.44
N VAL A 78 -23.44 -4.43 40.28
CA VAL A 78 -22.32 -5.29 39.86
C VAL A 78 -22.92 -6.66 39.49
N GLY A 79 -22.54 -7.20 38.34
CA GLY A 79 -23.04 -8.46 37.84
C GLY A 79 -22.79 -8.70 36.35
N PRO A 80 -23.27 -9.80 35.79
CA PRO A 80 -22.98 -10.18 34.42
C PRO A 80 -23.45 -9.12 33.43
N VAL A 81 -22.59 -8.84 32.47
CA VAL A 81 -22.83 -7.90 31.35
C VAL A 81 -23.67 -8.55 30.25
N ILE A 82 -24.26 -7.75 29.38
CA ILE A 82 -25.10 -8.21 28.27
C ILE A 82 -24.27 -9.10 27.33
N SER A 83 -24.80 -10.24 26.93
CA SER A 83 -24.12 -11.30 26.19
C SER A 83 -23.59 -10.89 24.80
N PHE A 84 -24.23 -9.91 24.17
CA PHE A 84 -23.75 -9.41 22.85
C PHE A 84 -22.65 -8.34 22.95
N MET A 85 -22.38 -7.80 24.14
CA MET A 85 -21.40 -6.73 24.37
C MET A 85 -20.00 -7.09 23.82
N PRO A 86 -19.45 -8.30 24.03
CA PRO A 86 -18.14 -8.65 23.52
C PRO A 86 -18.03 -8.56 21.99
N ILE A 87 -19.05 -9.01 21.27
CA ILE A 87 -19.07 -8.96 19.80
C ILE A 87 -19.12 -7.52 19.31
N VAL A 88 -19.95 -6.67 19.92
CA VAL A 88 -20.05 -5.25 19.59
C VAL A 88 -18.73 -4.54 19.87
N LEU A 89 -18.12 -4.75 21.04
CA LEU A 89 -16.82 -4.19 21.41
C LEU A 89 -15.74 -4.57 20.39
N MET A 90 -15.62 -5.86 20.10
CA MET A 90 -14.63 -6.35 19.16
C MET A 90 -14.84 -5.76 17.77
N GLY A 91 -16.08 -5.72 17.26
CA GLY A 91 -16.38 -5.19 15.94
C GLY A 91 -16.10 -3.68 15.81
N VAL A 92 -16.54 -2.90 16.79
CA VAL A 92 -16.31 -1.42 16.78
C VAL A 92 -14.83 -1.10 16.96
N LEU A 93 -14.16 -1.72 17.94
CA LEU A 93 -12.72 -1.51 18.13
C LEU A 93 -11.92 -1.93 16.88
N PHE A 94 -12.34 -3.01 16.20
CA PHE A 94 -11.71 -3.45 14.98
C PHE A 94 -11.81 -2.39 13.87
N GLY A 95 -13.02 -1.90 13.58
CA GLY A 95 -13.22 -0.89 12.55
C GLY A 95 -12.37 0.36 12.79
N LEU A 96 -12.46 0.89 14.02
CA LEU A 96 -11.65 2.04 14.42
C LEU A 96 -10.14 1.76 14.36
N ALA A 97 -9.74 0.56 14.79
CA ALA A 97 -8.35 0.17 14.76
C ALA A 97 -7.80 0.09 13.34
N MET A 98 -8.52 -0.47 12.39
CA MET A 98 -8.02 -0.65 11.03
C MET A 98 -7.91 0.67 10.26
N ASP A 99 -8.88 1.56 10.37
CA ASP A 99 -8.88 2.84 9.64
C ASP A 99 -7.63 3.68 9.95
N TYR A 100 -7.29 3.81 11.23
CA TYR A 100 -6.11 4.56 11.62
C TYR A 100 -4.80 3.83 11.33
N GLN A 101 -4.80 2.49 11.39
CA GLN A 101 -3.62 1.69 11.06
C GLN A 101 -3.23 1.87 9.60
N VAL A 102 -4.19 1.76 8.71
CA VAL A 102 -3.96 1.97 7.28
C VAL A 102 -3.39 3.37 7.03
N PHE A 103 -4.02 4.41 7.60
CA PHE A 103 -3.58 5.79 7.42
C PHE A 103 -2.13 6.04 7.92
N LEU A 104 -1.81 5.55 9.13
CA LEU A 104 -0.48 5.72 9.73
C LEU A 104 0.61 5.01 8.94
N VAL A 105 0.37 3.74 8.59
CA VAL A 105 1.37 2.90 7.94
C VAL A 105 1.54 3.27 6.46
N THR A 106 0.49 3.72 5.77
CA THR A 106 0.59 4.21 4.39
C THR A 106 1.60 5.34 4.29
N ARG A 107 1.54 6.32 5.19
CA ARG A 107 2.50 7.43 5.22
C ARG A 107 3.93 6.99 5.49
N MET A 108 4.12 6.08 6.44
CA MET A 108 5.46 5.52 6.71
C MET A 108 6.02 4.77 5.50
N ARG A 109 5.16 4.04 4.77
CA ARG A 109 5.54 3.30 3.56
C ARG A 109 5.87 4.24 2.41
N GLU A 110 5.04 5.26 2.17
CA GLU A 110 5.26 6.29 1.15
C GLU A 110 6.64 6.94 1.33
N ASP A 111 6.94 7.42 2.55
CA ASP A 111 8.23 8.03 2.86
C ASP A 111 9.41 7.04 2.71
N PHE A 112 9.19 5.76 3.05
CA PHE A 112 10.21 4.72 2.89
C PHE A 112 10.50 4.43 1.41
N VAL A 113 9.48 4.29 0.58
CA VAL A 113 9.63 4.03 -0.85
C VAL A 113 10.30 5.20 -1.56
N HIS A 114 9.88 6.44 -1.27
CA HIS A 114 10.50 7.64 -1.83
C HIS A 114 11.97 7.77 -1.43
N ALA A 115 12.29 7.59 -0.14
CA ALA A 115 13.65 7.67 0.34
C ALA A 115 14.56 6.54 -0.19
N SER A 116 14.01 5.36 -0.43
CA SER A 116 14.73 4.23 -1.02
C SER A 116 15.04 4.47 -2.49
N ARG A 117 14.06 4.97 -3.27
CA ARG A 117 14.26 5.35 -4.69
C ARG A 117 15.32 6.43 -4.85
N ALA A 118 15.30 7.47 -4.01
CA ALA A 118 16.30 8.56 -4.04
C ALA A 118 17.74 8.08 -3.77
N ARG A 119 17.92 6.86 -3.29
CA ARG A 119 19.21 6.22 -2.99
C ARG A 119 19.53 5.01 -3.89
N GLY A 120 18.94 4.95 -5.08
CA GLY A 120 19.17 3.87 -6.03
C GLY A 120 18.68 2.50 -5.53
N GLY A 121 17.47 2.44 -4.92
CA GLY A 121 16.85 1.19 -4.48
C GLY A 121 17.42 0.57 -3.19
N ARG A 122 18.49 1.14 -2.62
CA ARG A 122 19.10 0.63 -1.38
C ARG A 122 18.33 1.10 -0.14
N ALA A 123 17.52 0.21 0.40
CA ALA A 123 16.82 0.40 1.65
C ALA A 123 17.70 -0.01 2.84
N ASP A 124 18.40 0.93 3.46
CA ASP A 124 19.14 0.67 4.69
C ASP A 124 18.28 0.92 5.94
N ARG A 125 18.82 0.53 7.10
CA ARG A 125 18.12 0.71 8.39
C ARG A 125 17.87 2.19 8.70
N HIS A 126 18.79 3.07 8.34
CA HIS A 126 18.64 4.51 8.59
C HIS A 126 17.53 5.12 7.77
N THR A 127 17.40 4.73 6.51
CA THR A 127 16.30 5.14 5.63
C THR A 127 14.95 4.70 6.18
N ALA A 128 14.85 3.46 6.65
CA ALA A 128 13.63 2.94 7.26
C ALA A 128 13.24 3.69 8.54
N ILE A 129 14.18 3.96 9.43
CA ILE A 129 13.93 4.72 10.67
C ILE A 129 13.52 6.16 10.37
N ALA A 130 14.19 6.81 9.42
CA ALA A 130 13.84 8.18 8.99
C ALA A 130 12.41 8.24 8.44
N ALA A 131 12.02 7.28 7.60
CA ALA A 131 10.68 7.19 7.02
C ALA A 131 9.60 6.95 8.09
N VAL A 132 9.85 6.05 9.04
CA VAL A 132 8.93 5.83 10.17
C VAL A 132 8.75 7.12 10.98
N ARG A 133 9.83 7.83 11.25
CA ARG A 133 9.78 9.09 12.02
C ARG A 133 9.04 10.20 11.27
N SER A 134 9.32 10.37 9.99
CA SER A 134 8.66 11.37 9.14
C SER A 134 7.16 11.08 9.01
N GLY A 135 6.78 9.89 8.57
CA GLY A 135 5.39 9.48 8.41
C GLY A 135 4.59 9.55 9.71
N PHE A 136 5.21 9.14 10.84
CA PHE A 136 4.61 9.27 12.16
C PHE A 136 4.34 10.73 12.53
N THR A 137 5.34 11.62 12.39
CA THR A 137 5.20 13.03 12.77
C THR A 137 4.12 13.74 11.94
N ALA A 138 3.99 13.38 10.66
CA ALA A 138 2.98 13.94 9.78
C ALA A 138 1.54 13.55 10.16
N THR A 139 1.35 12.33 10.70
CA THR A 139 0.01 11.76 10.94
C THR A 139 -0.43 11.78 12.41
N ALA A 140 0.51 11.78 13.34
CA ALA A 140 0.24 11.65 14.78
C ALA A 140 -0.78 12.65 15.31
N ARG A 141 -0.71 13.92 14.90
CA ARG A 141 -1.64 14.97 15.36
C ARG A 141 -3.10 14.66 15.01
N VAL A 142 -3.34 14.18 13.79
CA VAL A 142 -4.69 13.85 13.30
C VAL A 142 -5.22 12.64 14.05
N VAL A 143 -4.40 11.59 14.19
CA VAL A 143 -4.77 10.36 14.92
C VAL A 143 -5.09 10.65 16.38
N VAL A 144 -4.24 11.44 17.07
CA VAL A 144 -4.48 11.82 18.47
C VAL A 144 -5.73 12.66 18.62
N ALA A 145 -5.96 13.65 17.77
CA ALA A 145 -7.16 14.50 17.85
C ALA A 145 -8.44 13.68 17.66
N ALA A 146 -8.48 12.80 16.67
CA ALA A 146 -9.64 11.94 16.42
C ALA A 146 -9.86 10.93 17.55
N ALA A 147 -8.78 10.34 18.08
CA ALA A 147 -8.86 9.41 19.22
C ALA A 147 -9.37 10.10 20.48
N LEU A 148 -8.92 11.34 20.77
CA LEU A 148 -9.39 12.13 21.91
C LEU A 148 -10.90 12.44 21.80
N ILE A 149 -11.38 12.80 20.60
CA ILE A 149 -12.81 13.05 20.39
C ILE A 149 -13.62 11.80 20.67
N MET A 150 -13.20 10.65 20.10
CA MET A 150 -13.93 9.39 20.31
C MET A 150 -13.85 8.92 21.76
N PHE A 151 -12.68 9.01 22.39
CA PHE A 151 -12.52 8.71 23.80
C PHE A 151 -13.45 9.58 24.66
N ALA A 152 -13.50 10.89 24.44
CA ALA A 152 -14.36 11.81 25.18
C ALA A 152 -15.85 11.49 25.00
N VAL A 153 -16.28 11.13 23.79
CA VAL A 153 -17.66 10.74 23.52
C VAL A 153 -18.02 9.49 24.32
N PHE A 154 -17.25 8.41 24.23
CA PHE A 154 -17.55 7.19 24.95
C PHE A 154 -17.38 7.34 26.46
N ALA A 155 -16.36 8.07 26.92
CA ALA A 155 -16.16 8.34 28.34
C ALA A 155 -17.32 9.14 28.96
N ALA A 156 -17.92 10.06 28.21
CA ALA A 156 -19.09 10.83 28.69
C ALA A 156 -20.34 9.96 28.90
N PHE A 157 -20.48 8.84 28.17
CA PHE A 157 -21.59 7.91 28.37
C PHE A 157 -21.45 7.02 29.61
N VAL A 158 -20.24 6.90 30.18
CA VAL A 158 -20.02 6.00 31.33
C VAL A 158 -20.81 6.43 32.57
N PRO A 159 -20.77 7.70 33.05
CA PRO A 159 -21.54 8.10 34.23
C PRO A 159 -23.03 8.22 33.98
N GLU A 160 -23.46 8.72 32.80
CA GLU A 160 -24.84 9.08 32.49
C GLU A 160 -25.64 7.98 31.76
N GLY A 161 -24.96 6.95 31.24
CA GLY A 161 -25.58 5.89 30.44
C GLY A 161 -26.51 4.96 31.23
N ASP A 162 -27.44 4.31 30.51
CA ASP A 162 -28.21 3.19 31.03
C ASP A 162 -27.29 2.06 31.47
N SER A 163 -27.70 1.28 32.46
CA SER A 163 -26.94 0.16 33.04
C SER A 163 -26.45 -0.85 31.98
N SER A 164 -27.19 -0.99 30.89
CA SER A 164 -26.84 -1.89 29.80
C SER A 164 -25.78 -1.32 28.85
N LEU A 165 -25.71 0.01 28.70
CA LEU A 165 -24.78 0.71 27.80
C LEU A 165 -23.48 1.06 28.47
N LYS A 166 -23.44 1.25 29.78
CA LYS A 166 -22.22 1.60 30.54
C LYS A 166 -21.04 0.65 30.29
N PRO A 167 -21.21 -0.71 30.29
CA PRO A 167 -20.10 -1.61 29.99
C PRO A 167 -19.54 -1.43 28.59
N ILE A 168 -20.42 -1.20 27.61
CA ILE A 168 -20.00 -0.96 26.21
C ILE A 168 -19.23 0.36 26.12
N ALA A 169 -19.74 1.43 26.72
CA ALA A 169 -19.11 2.74 26.73
C ALA A 169 -17.74 2.71 27.40
N LEU A 170 -17.64 2.07 28.57
CA LEU A 170 -16.35 1.92 29.26
C LEU A 170 -15.36 1.10 28.44
N GLY A 171 -15.80 -0.04 27.92
CA GLY A 171 -14.93 -0.90 27.10
C GLY A 171 -14.41 -0.18 25.85
N LEU A 172 -15.28 0.57 25.15
CA LEU A 172 -14.87 1.39 24.00
C LEU A 172 -13.93 2.53 24.41
N ALA A 173 -14.21 3.26 25.47
CA ALA A 173 -13.33 4.33 25.95
C ALA A 173 -11.94 3.80 26.27
N VAL A 174 -11.83 2.73 27.07
CA VAL A 174 -10.55 2.12 27.44
C VAL A 174 -9.86 1.51 26.21
N GLY A 175 -10.59 0.78 25.39
CA GLY A 175 -10.05 0.16 24.18
C GLY A 175 -9.45 1.19 23.22
N ILE A 176 -10.17 2.31 22.97
CA ILE A 176 -9.68 3.42 22.13
C ILE A 176 -8.47 4.10 22.76
N ALA A 177 -8.46 4.33 24.06
CA ALA A 177 -7.32 4.94 24.74
C ALA A 177 -6.06 4.06 24.63
N ILE A 178 -6.18 2.77 24.88
CA ILE A 178 -5.05 1.83 24.74
C ILE A 178 -4.61 1.72 23.28
N ASP A 179 -5.56 1.59 22.34
CA ASP A 179 -5.25 1.50 20.92
C ASP A 179 -4.51 2.76 20.43
N ALA A 180 -5.04 3.94 20.72
CA ALA A 180 -4.46 5.18 20.23
C ALA A 180 -3.11 5.51 20.89
N PHE A 181 -3.03 5.49 22.20
CA PHE A 181 -1.85 5.99 22.90
C PHE A 181 -0.78 4.93 23.11
N LEU A 182 -1.15 3.72 23.51
CA LEU A 182 -0.18 2.66 23.76
C LEU A 182 0.21 1.95 22.46
N VAL A 183 -0.77 1.50 21.69
CA VAL A 183 -0.48 0.70 20.48
C VAL A 183 0.06 1.58 19.36
N ARG A 184 -0.65 2.62 18.97
CA ARG A 184 -0.30 3.42 17.78
C ARG A 184 0.77 4.45 18.00
N MET A 185 0.71 5.17 19.13
CA MET A 185 1.70 6.22 19.38
C MET A 185 3.00 5.66 19.94
N THR A 186 3.01 4.46 20.48
CA THR A 186 4.20 3.89 21.12
C THR A 186 4.65 2.58 20.49
N LEU A 187 3.79 1.55 20.52
CA LEU A 187 4.18 0.19 20.15
C LEU A 187 4.49 0.05 18.65
N ILE A 188 3.62 0.54 17.78
CA ILE A 188 3.78 0.41 16.33
C ILE A 188 5.04 1.14 15.83
N PRO A 189 5.25 2.44 16.09
CA PRO A 189 6.49 3.10 15.65
C PRO A 189 7.74 2.48 16.28
N ALA A 190 7.69 2.02 17.53
CA ALA A 190 8.80 1.34 18.15
C ALA A 190 9.14 0.01 17.44
N LEU A 191 8.14 -0.82 17.15
CA LEU A 191 8.33 -2.09 16.44
C LEU A 191 8.83 -1.85 15.01
N MET A 192 8.28 -0.88 14.31
CA MET A 192 8.71 -0.53 12.94
C MET A 192 10.16 -0.03 12.92
N THR A 193 10.59 0.75 13.91
CA THR A 193 11.99 1.20 14.03
C THR A 193 12.94 0.05 14.41
N LEU A 194 12.50 -0.88 15.25
CA LEU A 194 13.29 -2.06 15.62
C LEU A 194 13.50 -2.99 14.42
N LEU A 195 12.45 -3.24 13.65
CA LEU A 195 12.49 -4.07 12.46
C LEU A 195 13.25 -3.38 11.30
N GLY A 196 13.22 -2.04 11.23
CA GLY A 196 13.87 -1.28 10.17
C GLY A 196 13.39 -1.69 8.78
N ALA A 197 14.32 -1.95 7.86
CA ALA A 197 13.98 -2.40 6.49
C ALA A 197 13.23 -3.74 6.46
N LYS A 198 13.42 -4.61 7.45
CA LYS A 198 12.70 -5.90 7.56
C LYS A 198 11.20 -5.72 7.82
N ALA A 199 10.77 -4.55 8.29
CA ALA A 199 9.35 -4.23 8.45
C ALA A 199 8.59 -4.26 7.12
N TRP A 200 9.27 -4.05 6.00
CA TRP A 200 8.71 -4.02 4.65
C TRP A 200 9.02 -5.28 3.83
N TRP A 201 9.51 -6.33 4.50
CA TRP A 201 9.88 -7.56 3.83
C TRP A 201 8.69 -8.48 3.61
N ILE A 202 8.66 -9.08 2.41
CA ILE A 202 7.74 -10.15 2.03
C ILE A 202 8.50 -11.25 1.28
N PRO A 203 8.18 -12.55 1.45
CA PRO A 203 8.77 -13.63 0.66
C PRO A 203 8.44 -13.49 -0.83
N GLN A 204 9.40 -13.75 -1.71
CA GLN A 204 9.23 -13.60 -3.17
C GLN A 204 8.09 -14.43 -3.76
N TRP A 205 7.85 -15.64 -3.24
CA TRP A 205 6.75 -16.48 -3.70
C TRP A 205 5.37 -15.84 -3.40
N LEU A 206 5.24 -15.22 -2.23
CA LEU A 206 4.02 -14.54 -1.80
C LEU A 206 3.85 -13.20 -2.55
N ASP A 207 4.95 -12.51 -2.80
CA ASP A 207 4.98 -11.25 -3.55
C ASP A 207 4.47 -11.43 -5.00
N ARG A 208 4.77 -12.56 -5.63
CA ARG A 208 4.27 -12.91 -6.97
C ARG A 208 2.78 -13.25 -7.01
N LEU A 209 2.24 -13.75 -5.90
CA LEU A 209 0.83 -14.14 -5.79
C LEU A 209 -0.08 -12.94 -5.53
N LEU A 210 0.44 -11.89 -4.90
CA LEU A 210 -0.34 -10.73 -4.50
C LEU A 210 -0.57 -9.76 -5.67
N PRO A 211 -1.80 -9.27 -5.87
CA PRO A 211 -2.08 -8.24 -6.87
C PRO A 211 -1.33 -6.94 -6.53
N HIS A 212 -0.90 -6.22 -7.56
CA HIS A 212 -0.28 -4.91 -7.39
C HIS A 212 -1.38 -3.84 -7.35
N PHE A 213 -1.68 -3.35 -6.16
CA PHE A 213 -2.54 -2.19 -5.98
C PHE A 213 -1.69 -0.94 -5.81
N ASP A 214 -1.85 0.04 -6.70
CA ASP A 214 -1.30 1.39 -6.53
C ASP A 214 -2.22 2.18 -5.56
N ILE A 215 -2.04 1.94 -4.26
CA ILE A 215 -2.85 2.57 -3.20
C ILE A 215 -2.42 4.01 -2.97
N GLU A 216 -1.17 4.33 -3.31
CA GLU A 216 -0.61 5.65 -3.15
C GLU A 216 -1.14 6.63 -4.20
N GLY A 217 -1.77 6.11 -5.29
CA GLY A 217 -2.26 6.92 -6.41
C GLY A 217 -1.12 7.69 -7.10
N ASP A 218 0.12 7.21 -6.95
CA ASP A 218 1.32 7.84 -7.52
C ASP A 218 1.22 7.95 -9.04
N ALA A 219 0.64 6.93 -9.68
CA ALA A 219 0.39 6.95 -11.12
C ALA A 219 -0.56 8.09 -11.50
N VAL A 220 -1.65 8.27 -10.73
CA VAL A 220 -2.64 9.33 -10.97
C VAL A 220 -2.07 10.71 -10.61
N ARG A 221 -1.36 10.85 -9.48
CA ARG A 221 -0.70 12.10 -9.11
C ARG A 221 0.36 12.51 -10.12
N ARG A 222 1.18 11.54 -10.60
CA ARG A 222 2.18 11.78 -11.64
C ARG A 222 1.51 12.14 -12.97
N GLU A 223 0.39 11.50 -13.32
CA GLU A 223 -0.38 11.83 -14.52
C GLU A 223 -0.94 13.26 -14.45
N VAL A 224 -1.49 13.66 -13.30
CA VAL A 224 -1.99 15.04 -13.07
C VAL A 224 -0.85 16.06 -13.03
N ALA A 225 0.23 15.78 -12.30
CA ALA A 225 1.37 16.69 -12.20
C ALA A 225 2.09 16.90 -13.53
N LEU A 226 2.09 15.89 -14.40
CA LEU A 226 2.73 15.91 -15.72
C LEU A 226 1.72 16.01 -16.87
N ALA A 227 0.47 16.39 -16.59
CA ALA A 227 -0.55 16.56 -17.63
C ALA A 227 -0.08 17.55 -18.72
N ASP A 228 0.47 18.67 -18.29
CA ASP A 228 0.97 19.76 -19.15
C ASP A 228 2.46 19.61 -19.53
N TRP A 229 3.12 18.53 -19.11
CA TRP A 229 4.51 18.27 -19.49
C TRP A 229 4.60 17.60 -20.86
N PRO A 230 5.59 17.93 -21.72
CA PRO A 230 6.66 18.93 -21.58
C PRO A 230 6.19 20.39 -21.78
N GLU A 231 5.07 20.60 -22.41
CA GLU A 231 4.33 21.85 -22.54
C GLU A 231 2.83 21.57 -22.68
N PRO A 232 1.95 22.53 -22.32
CA PRO A 232 0.52 22.40 -22.49
C PRO A 232 0.15 22.06 -23.95
N HIS A 233 -0.70 21.05 -24.12
CA HIS A 233 -1.20 20.58 -25.43
C HIS A 233 -0.10 20.13 -26.40
N THR A 234 0.98 19.53 -25.88
CA THR A 234 2.03 18.96 -26.73
C THR A 234 1.46 17.99 -27.76
N THR A 235 1.86 18.14 -29.03
CA THR A 235 1.52 17.25 -30.13
C THR A 235 2.60 16.22 -30.42
N ALA A 236 3.68 16.21 -29.65
CA ALA A 236 4.81 15.29 -29.86
C ALA A 236 4.36 13.83 -29.74
N ALA A 237 4.80 12.99 -30.67
CA ALA A 237 4.51 11.57 -30.71
C ALA A 237 5.19 10.84 -29.53
N ILE A 238 6.46 11.15 -29.27
CA ILE A 238 7.20 10.62 -28.10
C ILE A 238 8.06 11.74 -27.52
N VAL A 239 8.08 11.83 -26.19
CA VAL A 239 9.00 12.70 -25.45
C VAL A 239 9.61 11.92 -24.30
N GLY A 240 10.93 11.87 -24.24
CA GLY A 240 11.71 11.36 -23.13
C GLY A 240 12.56 12.46 -22.53
N ASP A 241 12.67 12.50 -21.22
CA ASP A 241 13.52 13.44 -20.49
C ASP A 241 14.27 12.70 -19.41
N GLU A 242 15.62 12.73 -19.50
CA GLU A 242 16.55 12.06 -18.57
C GLU A 242 16.22 10.58 -18.36
N VAL A 243 15.68 9.88 -19.37
CA VAL A 243 15.27 8.48 -19.21
C VAL A 243 16.48 7.56 -19.10
N ALA A 244 16.39 6.60 -18.18
CA ALA A 244 17.39 5.58 -17.95
C ALA A 244 16.74 4.20 -17.87
N VAL A 245 17.47 3.17 -18.28
CA VAL A 245 17.09 1.76 -18.12
C VAL A 245 18.29 0.98 -17.64
N SER A 246 18.09 0.18 -16.59
CA SER A 246 19.09 -0.68 -15.97
C SER A 246 18.67 -2.15 -16.02
N ILE A 247 19.62 -3.05 -15.90
CA ILE A 247 19.40 -4.47 -15.71
C ILE A 247 20.00 -4.93 -14.38
N ASP A 248 19.36 -5.91 -13.75
CA ASP A 248 19.92 -6.57 -12.57
C ASP A 248 21.10 -7.45 -13.00
N GLY A 249 22.31 -7.02 -12.67
CA GLY A 249 23.56 -7.75 -12.92
C GLY A 249 23.81 -8.90 -11.95
N GLY A 250 22.85 -9.23 -11.08
CA GLY A 250 22.98 -10.27 -10.07
C GLY A 250 23.74 -9.84 -8.81
N ARG A 251 24.01 -10.81 -7.93
CA ARG A 251 24.59 -10.54 -6.59
C ARG A 251 25.98 -9.87 -6.61
N GLU A 252 26.75 -10.03 -7.67
CA GLU A 252 28.13 -9.54 -7.73
C GLU A 252 28.25 -8.17 -8.42
N LEU A 253 27.41 -7.85 -9.39
CA LEU A 253 27.53 -6.67 -10.24
C LEU A 253 26.50 -5.58 -9.93
N GLY A 254 25.46 -5.88 -9.17
CA GLY A 254 24.39 -4.94 -8.85
C GLY A 254 23.59 -4.50 -10.08
N GLU A 255 22.90 -3.36 -10.00
CA GLU A 255 22.21 -2.76 -11.14
C GLU A 255 23.23 -2.15 -12.11
N MET A 256 23.18 -2.58 -13.37
CA MET A 256 24.01 -2.06 -14.44
C MET A 256 23.14 -1.22 -15.38
N PRO A 257 23.44 0.06 -15.60
CA PRO A 257 22.71 0.86 -16.56
C PRO A 257 22.98 0.35 -17.99
N LEU A 258 21.91 0.08 -18.74
CA LEU A 258 22.00 -0.15 -20.18
C LEU A 258 22.19 1.17 -20.92
N PHE A 259 21.46 2.20 -20.50
CA PHE A 259 21.64 3.59 -20.88
C PHE A 259 21.07 4.51 -19.79
N ALA A 260 21.56 5.75 -19.74
CA ALA A 260 21.10 6.75 -18.78
C ALA A 260 21.12 8.16 -19.40
N GLY A 261 20.27 9.06 -18.86
CA GLY A 261 20.22 10.47 -19.21
C GLY A 261 19.78 10.74 -20.66
N ALA A 262 19.00 9.84 -21.28
CA ALA A 262 18.55 10.04 -22.65
C ALA A 262 17.36 11.00 -22.70
N SER A 263 17.55 12.17 -23.34
CA SER A 263 16.50 13.15 -23.60
C SER A 263 16.26 13.28 -25.10
N PHE A 264 15.00 13.11 -25.53
CA PHE A 264 14.64 13.13 -26.95
C PHE A 264 13.18 13.52 -27.15
N ARG A 265 12.89 13.98 -28.38
CA ARG A 265 11.55 14.36 -28.79
C ARG A 265 11.29 13.98 -30.24
N ILE A 266 10.18 13.31 -30.51
CA ILE A 266 9.76 12.90 -31.84
C ILE A 266 8.43 13.56 -32.13
N GLN A 267 8.34 14.32 -33.23
CA GLN A 267 7.10 14.91 -33.69
C GLN A 267 6.30 13.88 -34.54
N PRO A 268 4.98 14.06 -34.71
CA PRO A 268 4.22 13.26 -35.65
C PRO A 268 4.82 13.26 -37.04
N GLY A 269 4.99 12.07 -37.62
CA GLY A 269 5.68 11.89 -38.92
C GLY A 269 7.21 11.94 -38.85
N GLY A 270 7.79 12.17 -37.67
CA GLY A 270 9.21 12.15 -37.46
C GLY A 270 9.78 10.73 -37.28
N THR A 271 11.06 10.58 -37.51
CA THR A 271 11.82 9.35 -37.28
C THR A 271 12.99 9.63 -36.34
N LEU A 272 13.20 8.75 -35.37
CA LEU A 272 14.40 8.76 -34.53
C LEU A 272 15.22 7.51 -34.82
N LEU A 273 16.45 7.68 -35.22
CA LEU A 273 17.43 6.61 -35.35
C LEU A 273 18.27 6.54 -34.09
N VAL A 274 18.28 5.39 -33.45
CA VAL A 274 19.12 5.14 -32.27
C VAL A 274 20.24 4.18 -32.64
N SER A 275 21.46 4.59 -32.39
CA SER A 275 22.65 3.77 -32.58
C SER A 275 23.30 3.52 -31.23
N SER A 276 23.65 2.27 -30.95
CA SER A 276 24.31 1.86 -29.72
C SER A 276 25.45 0.89 -30.03
N SER A 277 26.52 0.95 -29.25
CA SER A 277 27.59 -0.04 -29.27
C SER A 277 27.22 -1.33 -28.50
N ASP A 278 26.19 -1.31 -27.69
CA ASP A 278 25.61 -2.48 -27.01
C ASP A 278 24.19 -2.74 -27.56
N ASP A 279 24.02 -3.87 -28.23
CA ASP A 279 22.75 -4.29 -28.82
C ASP A 279 21.63 -4.37 -27.78
N ARG A 280 21.96 -4.71 -26.52
CA ARG A 280 21.00 -4.76 -25.43
C ARG A 280 20.47 -3.37 -25.05
N ALA A 281 21.33 -2.35 -25.10
CA ALA A 281 20.92 -0.97 -24.84
C ALA A 281 19.99 -0.44 -25.94
N GLY A 282 20.33 -0.70 -27.21
CA GLY A 282 19.48 -0.34 -28.37
C GLY A 282 18.09 -1.01 -28.27
N ARG A 283 18.08 -2.33 -28.04
CA ARG A 283 16.83 -3.08 -27.85
C ARG A 283 16.02 -2.60 -26.65
N ALA A 284 16.65 -2.32 -25.51
CA ALA A 284 15.98 -1.77 -24.33
C ALA A 284 15.32 -0.43 -24.63
N PHE A 285 16.00 0.45 -25.37
CA PHE A 285 15.44 1.73 -25.79
C PHE A 285 14.20 1.55 -26.69
N VAL A 286 14.27 0.67 -27.68
CA VAL A 286 13.14 0.36 -28.57
C VAL A 286 11.97 -0.22 -27.81
N MET A 287 12.23 -1.16 -26.88
CA MET A 287 11.18 -1.76 -26.02
C MET A 287 10.55 -0.72 -25.09
N MET A 288 11.35 0.22 -24.56
CA MET A 288 10.86 1.32 -23.74
C MET A 288 9.98 2.26 -24.57
N ALA A 289 10.40 2.67 -25.75
CA ALA A 289 9.63 3.51 -26.67
C ALA A 289 8.32 2.82 -27.14
N ALA A 290 8.28 1.49 -27.13
CA ALA A 290 7.06 0.71 -27.42
C ALA A 290 6.19 0.44 -26.18
N GLY A 291 6.56 0.97 -25.01
CA GLY A 291 5.83 0.73 -23.74
C GLY A 291 5.89 -0.72 -23.24
N ARG A 292 6.86 -1.51 -23.69
CA ARG A 292 7.13 -2.89 -23.25
C ARG A 292 8.06 -2.95 -22.06
N LEU A 293 8.90 -1.91 -21.91
CA LEU A 293 9.83 -1.72 -20.81
C LEU A 293 9.55 -0.36 -20.17
N ALA A 294 9.52 -0.30 -18.83
CA ALA A 294 9.39 0.96 -18.12
C ALA A 294 10.77 1.59 -17.94
N PRO A 295 10.91 2.93 -18.02
CA PRO A 295 12.12 3.59 -17.58
C PRO A 295 12.25 3.46 -16.06
N ASP A 296 13.46 3.24 -15.57
CA ASP A 296 13.78 3.23 -14.14
C ASP A 296 13.89 4.65 -13.60
N GLU A 297 14.40 5.58 -14.41
CA GLU A 297 14.52 7.00 -14.10
C GLU A 297 14.01 7.86 -15.26
N GLY A 298 13.75 9.13 -14.97
CA GLY A 298 13.27 10.11 -15.94
C GLY A 298 11.77 10.05 -16.21
N THR A 299 11.35 10.78 -17.26
CA THR A 299 9.94 10.89 -17.65
C THR A 299 9.78 10.53 -19.12
N LEU A 300 8.80 9.69 -19.42
CA LEU A 300 8.49 9.25 -20.79
C LEU A 300 6.99 9.43 -21.07
N LYS A 301 6.67 10.14 -22.16
CA LYS A 301 5.30 10.33 -22.66
C LYS A 301 5.21 9.87 -24.11
N ILE A 302 4.25 8.99 -24.41
CA ILE A 302 4.06 8.40 -25.74
C ILE A 302 2.60 8.63 -26.17
N ASP A 303 2.41 9.30 -27.30
CA ASP A 303 1.09 9.71 -27.81
C ASP A 303 0.20 10.34 -26.69
N GLY A 304 0.79 11.26 -25.93
CA GLY A 304 0.13 11.94 -24.82
C GLY A 304 -0.01 11.13 -23.52
N HIS A 305 0.45 9.87 -23.47
CA HIS A 305 0.28 8.98 -22.34
C HIS A 305 1.59 8.74 -21.58
N LEU A 306 1.59 8.95 -20.27
CA LEU A 306 2.77 8.72 -19.42
C LEU A 306 3.04 7.22 -19.21
N VAL A 307 4.32 6.85 -19.33
CA VAL A 307 4.82 5.50 -19.04
C VAL A 307 5.60 5.55 -17.70
N PRO A 308 5.38 4.60 -16.78
CA PRO A 308 4.66 3.32 -16.92
C PRO A 308 3.13 3.37 -16.70
N GLY A 309 2.56 4.46 -16.20
CA GLY A 309 1.15 4.53 -15.79
C GLY A 309 0.15 4.03 -16.87
N ARG A 310 0.34 4.45 -18.11
CA ARG A 310 -0.50 4.07 -19.26
C ARG A 310 0.16 3.06 -20.21
N ALA A 311 1.14 2.30 -19.76
CA ALA A 311 1.87 1.33 -20.59
C ALA A 311 0.95 0.32 -21.30
N ALA A 312 -0.16 -0.09 -20.68
CA ALA A 312 -1.13 -1.00 -21.29
C ALA A 312 -1.84 -0.39 -22.51
N TRP A 313 -2.11 0.92 -22.47
CA TRP A 313 -2.66 1.65 -23.62
C TRP A 313 -1.60 1.76 -24.73
N VAL A 314 -0.37 2.19 -24.36
CA VAL A 314 0.75 2.33 -25.31
C VAL A 314 1.02 1.02 -26.05
N ARG A 315 1.09 -0.11 -25.34
CA ARG A 315 1.30 -1.43 -25.94
C ARG A 315 0.28 -1.82 -27.01
N ARG A 316 -0.94 -1.30 -26.94
CA ARG A 316 -1.99 -1.58 -27.94
C ARG A 316 -1.93 -0.67 -29.15
N HIS A 317 -1.30 0.51 -29.03
CA HIS A 317 -1.28 1.55 -30.07
C HIS A 317 0.09 1.78 -30.68
N VAL A 318 1.15 1.16 -30.14
CA VAL A 318 2.50 1.20 -30.67
C VAL A 318 2.87 -0.18 -31.20
N GLY A 319 3.18 -0.24 -32.49
CA GLY A 319 3.72 -1.45 -33.14
C GLY A 319 5.17 -1.66 -32.74
N LEU A 320 5.54 -2.91 -32.47
CA LEU A 320 6.92 -3.29 -32.18
C LEU A 320 7.36 -4.40 -33.15
N ALA A 321 8.47 -4.20 -33.82
CA ALA A 321 9.14 -5.20 -34.64
C ALA A 321 10.55 -5.44 -34.08
N LEU A 322 10.84 -6.68 -33.70
CA LEU A 322 12.16 -7.13 -33.25
C LEU A 322 12.77 -7.98 -34.38
N LEU A 323 13.53 -7.36 -35.27
CA LEU A 323 14.06 -8.00 -36.48
C LEU A 323 15.32 -8.82 -36.19
N ALA A 324 16.10 -8.38 -35.21
CA ALA A 324 17.31 -9.09 -34.81
C ALA A 324 16.97 -10.44 -34.13
N GLY A 325 17.32 -11.54 -34.80
CA GLY A 325 17.05 -12.90 -34.35
C GLY A 325 15.66 -13.43 -34.71
N ALA A 326 14.90 -12.74 -35.55
CA ALA A 326 13.64 -13.24 -36.10
C ALA A 326 13.87 -14.20 -37.27
N ASP A 327 13.10 -15.30 -37.33
CA ASP A 327 13.15 -16.26 -38.44
C ASP A 327 12.69 -15.64 -39.77
N ASP A 328 11.72 -14.74 -39.71
CA ASP A 328 11.25 -13.93 -40.86
C ASP A 328 11.08 -12.46 -40.48
N PRO A 329 12.11 -11.63 -40.61
CA PRO A 329 12.08 -10.20 -40.27
C PRO A 329 11.01 -9.40 -41.03
N LEU A 330 10.66 -9.81 -42.26
CA LEU A 330 9.65 -9.11 -43.03
C LEU A 330 8.24 -9.37 -42.50
N SER A 331 7.98 -10.56 -41.99
CA SER A 331 6.69 -10.86 -41.36
C SER A 331 6.50 -10.11 -40.05
N GLU A 332 7.53 -10.01 -39.23
CA GLU A 332 7.54 -9.19 -38.02
C GLU A 332 7.24 -7.72 -38.31
N LEU A 333 7.91 -7.17 -39.31
CA LEU A 333 7.68 -5.78 -39.72
C LEU A 333 6.25 -5.58 -40.24
N ARG A 334 5.73 -6.48 -41.07
CA ARG A 334 4.33 -6.42 -41.56
C ARG A 334 3.35 -6.50 -40.40
N TYR A 335 3.59 -7.36 -39.41
CA TYR A 335 2.74 -7.47 -38.25
C TYR A 335 2.71 -6.18 -37.44
N ALA A 336 3.88 -5.57 -37.16
CA ALA A 336 3.98 -4.29 -36.46
C ALA A 336 3.24 -3.15 -37.21
N LEU A 337 3.23 -3.19 -38.54
CA LEU A 337 2.59 -2.20 -39.40
C LEU A 337 1.10 -2.49 -39.65
N SER A 338 0.63 -3.75 -39.48
CA SER A 338 -0.72 -4.17 -39.85
C SER A 338 -1.82 -3.69 -38.92
N GLY A 339 -1.50 -3.17 -37.73
CA GLY A 339 -2.43 -2.68 -36.76
C GLY A 339 -2.85 -1.22 -36.97
N LYS A 340 -3.65 -0.69 -36.05
CA LYS A 340 -3.93 0.76 -35.95
C LYS A 340 -2.78 1.52 -35.27
N ALA A 341 -1.55 1.00 -35.40
CA ALA A 341 -0.37 1.59 -34.75
C ALA A 341 -0.09 2.98 -35.35
N ARG A 342 -0.04 3.97 -34.48
CA ARG A 342 0.34 5.36 -34.83
C ARG A 342 1.84 5.57 -34.81
N ILE A 343 2.52 4.73 -34.04
CA ILE A 343 3.97 4.74 -33.83
C ILE A 343 4.45 3.32 -34.04
N VAL A 344 5.58 3.15 -34.71
CA VAL A 344 6.22 1.85 -34.89
C VAL A 344 7.65 1.95 -34.39
N ALA A 345 8.01 1.07 -33.46
CA ALA A 345 9.36 0.92 -32.93
C ALA A 345 9.99 -0.35 -33.52
N ILE A 346 11.19 -0.21 -34.08
CA ILE A 346 11.85 -1.29 -34.83
C ILE A 346 13.26 -1.47 -34.27
N ASP A 347 13.61 -2.71 -33.91
CA ASP A 347 14.95 -3.12 -33.51
C ASP A 347 15.58 -3.96 -34.61
N GLY A 348 16.87 -3.73 -34.92
CA GLY A 348 17.62 -4.53 -35.90
C GLY A 348 17.31 -4.16 -37.35
N LEU A 349 17.14 -2.87 -37.67
CA LEU A 349 16.92 -2.39 -39.03
C LEU A 349 18.04 -2.76 -40.01
N ASP A 350 19.28 -2.92 -39.55
CA ASP A 350 20.42 -3.41 -40.26
C ASP A 350 20.24 -4.81 -40.85
N GLN A 351 19.37 -5.60 -40.27
CA GLN A 351 19.02 -6.95 -40.75
C GLN A 351 18.19 -6.95 -42.05
N LEU A 352 17.63 -5.79 -42.42
CA LEU A 352 16.87 -5.61 -43.68
C LEU A 352 17.73 -5.13 -44.84
N GLY A 353 18.99 -4.79 -44.59
CA GLY A 353 19.97 -4.41 -45.61
C GLY A 353 20.37 -5.66 -46.41
N GLY A 354 19.76 -5.84 -47.58
CA GLY A 354 20.30 -6.76 -48.57
C GLY A 354 21.66 -6.26 -49.17
N PRO A 355 22.39 -7.13 -49.84
CA PRO A 355 23.68 -6.79 -50.41
C PRO A 355 23.57 -5.69 -51.45
#